data_70b88d4cdbe8460b8c46bbefd795316d
#
_entry.id   70b88d4cdbe8460b8c46bbefd795316d
#
_cell.length_a   1.000
_cell.length_b   1.000
_cell.length_c   1.000
_cell.angle_alpha   90.00
_cell.angle_beta   90.00
_cell.angle_gamma   90.00
#
_symmetry.space_group_name_H-M   'P 1'
#
loop_
_entity.id
_entity.type
_entity.pdbx_description
1 polymer ?
#
loop_
_entity_poly.entity_id
_entity_poly.type
_entity_poly.pdbx_seq_one_letter_code
_entity_poly.pdbx_strand_id
1 'polypeptide(L)'
;GGYTHAEVMAAMQGYGDAGRLRYAWISPTLDTLFPLIYASFYVGILYRFAPMTRLQGLVYIPILGGVIDLAENAQIVAMLLQYPDISVAQVEWANRFTLTKFIFTRLSMLMAVIVLAFAALQAIHIRWQKRQS
;
A
#
# COMPACT_ATOMS: atom_id res chain seq x y z
N GLY A 1 6.22 3.76 -13.74
CA GLY A 1 7.23 2.78 -13.66
C GLY A 1 6.69 1.42 -13.30
N GLY A 2 7.24 0.48 -13.90
CA GLY A 2 7.18 -0.93 -13.62
C GLY A 2 8.56 -1.47 -13.89
N TYR A 3 8.74 -2.77 -13.77
CA TYR A 3 10.01 -3.43 -14.02
C TYR A 3 9.86 -4.59 -15.01
N THR A 4 10.92 -4.86 -15.76
CA THR A 4 11.01 -5.94 -16.74
C THR A 4 11.67 -7.18 -16.15
N HIS A 5 11.50 -8.33 -16.81
CA HIS A 5 12.18 -9.56 -16.40
C HIS A 5 13.72 -9.40 -16.38
N ALA A 6 14.29 -8.70 -17.35
CA ALA A 6 15.74 -8.47 -17.40
C ALA A 6 16.23 -7.63 -16.21
N GLU A 7 15.47 -6.60 -15.80
CA GLU A 7 15.79 -5.77 -14.64
C GLU A 7 15.71 -6.57 -13.33
N VAL A 8 14.70 -7.43 -13.19
CA VAL A 8 14.57 -8.32 -12.03
C VAL A 8 15.74 -9.29 -11.96
N MET A 9 16.10 -9.94 -13.07
CA MET A 9 17.25 -10.86 -13.13
C MET A 9 18.56 -10.17 -12.77
N ALA A 10 18.79 -8.96 -13.30
CA ALA A 10 19.99 -8.17 -12.99
C ALA A 10 20.04 -7.77 -11.50
N ALA A 11 18.91 -7.36 -10.91
CA ALA A 11 18.82 -7.03 -9.49
C ALA A 11 19.09 -8.26 -8.62
N MET A 12 18.46 -9.40 -8.91
CA MET A 12 18.66 -10.66 -8.19
C MET A 12 20.11 -11.17 -8.26
N GLN A 13 20.76 -11.00 -9.42
CA GLN A 13 22.18 -11.30 -9.59
C GLN A 13 23.05 -10.36 -8.74
N GLY A 14 22.72 -9.06 -8.72
CA GLY A 14 23.45 -8.06 -7.94
C GLY A 14 23.42 -8.30 -6.43
N TYR A 15 22.33 -8.88 -5.92
CA TYR A 15 22.23 -9.23 -4.48
C TYR A 15 23.19 -10.38 -4.09
N GLY A 16 23.55 -11.25 -5.02
CA GLY A 16 24.27 -12.50 -4.73
C GLY A 16 23.49 -13.47 -3.85
N ASP A 17 23.98 -14.67 -3.63
CA ASP A 17 23.24 -15.72 -2.87
C ASP A 17 22.94 -15.29 -1.44
N ALA A 18 23.93 -14.77 -0.73
CA ALA A 18 23.76 -14.33 0.67
C ALA A 18 22.82 -13.12 0.77
N GLY A 19 22.84 -12.20 -0.20
CA GLY A 19 21.98 -11.04 -0.25
C GLY A 19 20.52 -11.42 -0.52
N ARG A 20 20.27 -12.31 -1.48
CA ARG A 20 18.92 -12.82 -1.77
C ARG A 20 18.30 -13.54 -0.56
N LEU A 21 19.07 -14.43 0.07
CA LEU A 21 18.60 -15.15 1.25
C LEU A 21 18.29 -14.19 2.40
N ARG A 22 19.18 -13.24 2.67
CA ARG A 22 18.96 -12.21 3.70
C ARG A 22 17.73 -11.36 3.41
N TYR A 23 17.53 -10.94 2.17
CA TYR A 23 16.36 -10.17 1.77
C TYR A 23 15.08 -11.01 1.90
N ALA A 24 15.08 -12.27 1.47
CA ALA A 24 13.94 -13.18 1.60
C ALA A 24 13.51 -13.42 3.07
N TRP A 25 14.42 -13.28 4.03
CA TRP A 25 14.09 -13.38 5.46
C TRP A 25 13.65 -12.04 6.08
N ILE A 26 14.24 -10.91 5.67
CA ILE A 26 13.93 -9.59 6.23
C ILE A 26 12.63 -9.04 5.64
N SER A 27 12.41 -9.22 4.34
CA SER A 27 11.23 -8.69 3.63
C SER A 27 9.90 -9.14 4.25
N PRO A 28 9.65 -10.42 4.58
CA PRO A 28 8.41 -10.82 5.19
C PRO A 28 8.08 -10.11 6.51
N THR A 29 9.09 -9.60 7.21
CA THR A 29 8.90 -8.87 8.47
C THR A 29 8.56 -7.42 8.23
N LEU A 30 9.47 -6.67 7.58
CA LEU A 30 9.32 -5.23 7.39
C LEU A 30 8.25 -4.88 6.35
N ASP A 31 8.27 -5.58 5.21
CA ASP A 31 7.36 -5.34 4.11
C ASP A 31 5.93 -5.86 4.39
N THR A 32 5.75 -6.69 5.42
CA THR A 32 4.43 -7.08 5.93
C THR A 32 3.89 -6.05 6.93
N LEU A 33 4.73 -5.54 7.82
CA LEU A 33 4.30 -4.55 8.81
C LEU A 33 3.88 -3.22 8.16
N PHE A 34 4.59 -2.80 7.12
CA PHE A 34 4.32 -1.52 6.47
C PHE A 34 2.90 -1.41 5.90
N PRO A 35 2.40 -2.35 5.06
CA PRO A 35 1.02 -2.30 4.58
C PRO A 35 -0.03 -2.43 5.69
N LEU A 36 0.24 -3.16 6.76
CA LEU A 36 -0.66 -3.21 7.90
C LEU A 36 -0.76 -1.86 8.62
N ILE A 37 0.35 -1.18 8.80
CA ILE A 37 0.40 0.13 9.46
C ILE A 37 -0.32 1.18 8.62
N TYR A 38 0.04 1.36 7.34
CA TYR A 38 -0.57 2.42 6.53
C TYR A 38 -2.04 2.15 6.21
N ALA A 39 -2.43 0.88 5.97
CA ALA A 39 -3.83 0.55 5.73
C ALA A 39 -4.67 0.83 6.99
N SER A 40 -4.20 0.42 8.18
CA SER A 40 -4.86 0.71 9.45
C SER A 40 -4.97 2.21 9.71
N PHE A 41 -3.94 2.98 9.39
CA PHE A 41 -3.93 4.44 9.52
C PHE A 41 -5.00 5.09 8.62
N TYR A 42 -5.06 4.73 7.35
CA TYR A 42 -6.07 5.28 6.44
C TYR A 42 -7.48 4.81 6.80
N VAL A 43 -7.67 3.54 7.18
CA VAL A 43 -8.95 3.04 7.70
C VAL A 43 -9.38 3.83 8.92
N GLY A 44 -8.48 4.08 9.86
CA GLY A 44 -8.76 4.85 11.06
C GLY A 44 -9.20 6.29 10.76
N ILE A 45 -8.52 6.98 9.83
CA ILE A 45 -8.92 8.33 9.38
C ILE A 45 -10.30 8.29 8.73
N LEU A 46 -10.51 7.40 7.76
CA LEU A 46 -11.77 7.31 7.03
C LEU A 46 -12.93 6.93 7.97
N TYR A 47 -12.73 5.96 8.85
CA TYR A 47 -13.74 5.56 9.82
C TYR A 47 -14.10 6.67 10.80
N ARG A 48 -13.11 7.46 11.29
CA ARG A 48 -13.30 8.50 12.30
C ARG A 48 -13.91 9.77 11.74
N PHE A 49 -13.56 10.15 10.54
CA PHE A 49 -13.86 11.47 9.98
C PHE A 49 -14.76 11.46 8.76
N ALA A 50 -14.93 10.32 8.05
CA ALA A 50 -15.93 10.23 7.00
C ALA A 50 -17.33 10.28 7.67
N PRO A 51 -18.11 11.35 7.45
CA PRO A 51 -19.40 11.47 8.11
C PRO A 51 -20.33 10.37 7.62
N MET A 52 -20.49 9.50 8.50
CA MET A 52 -21.66 8.75 8.89
C MET A 52 -22.52 8.01 7.89
N THR A 53 -22.62 8.24 6.61
CA THR A 53 -23.79 7.68 5.98
C THR A 53 -23.53 6.73 4.82
N ARG A 54 -22.84 7.15 3.82
CA ARG A 54 -22.66 6.34 2.59
C ARG A 54 -21.20 6.08 2.23
N LEU A 55 -20.30 6.70 2.97
CA LEU A 55 -18.85 6.65 2.70
C LEU A 55 -18.12 5.56 3.49
N GLN A 56 -18.83 4.79 4.33
CA GLN A 56 -18.24 3.66 5.08
C GLN A 56 -17.59 2.62 4.16
N GLY A 57 -18.12 2.44 2.95
CA GLY A 57 -17.50 1.58 1.94
C GLY A 57 -16.12 2.02 1.48
N LEU A 58 -15.73 3.28 1.69
CA LEU A 58 -14.39 3.78 1.31
C LEU A 58 -13.26 3.14 2.12
N VAL A 59 -13.55 2.60 3.31
CA VAL A 59 -12.55 1.90 4.14
C VAL A 59 -12.00 0.64 3.47
N TYR A 60 -12.74 0.05 2.54
CA TYR A 60 -12.26 -1.12 1.80
C TYR A 60 -11.13 -0.78 0.83
N ILE A 61 -10.98 0.47 0.40
CA ILE A 61 -9.91 0.87 -0.53
C ILE A 61 -8.52 0.71 0.09
N PRO A 62 -8.21 1.28 1.27
CA PRO A 62 -6.92 1.04 1.91
C PRO A 62 -6.72 -0.42 2.34
N ILE A 63 -7.78 -1.14 2.71
CA ILE A 63 -7.69 -2.57 3.02
C ILE A 63 -7.25 -3.36 1.79
N LEU A 64 -7.90 -3.14 0.65
CA LEU A 64 -7.53 -3.79 -0.62
C LEU A 64 -6.11 -3.41 -1.04
N GLY A 65 -5.72 -2.14 -0.87
CA GLY A 65 -4.35 -1.69 -1.12
C GLY A 65 -3.33 -2.46 -0.28
N GLY A 66 -3.60 -2.65 1.01
CA GLY A 66 -2.76 -3.44 1.92
C GLY A 66 -2.67 -4.92 1.52
N VAL A 67 -3.80 -5.54 1.15
CA VAL A 67 -3.83 -6.94 0.68
C VAL A 67 -3.03 -7.11 -0.62
N ILE A 68 -3.16 -6.18 -1.57
CA ILE A 68 -2.40 -6.20 -2.82
C ILE A 68 -0.90 -6.04 -2.55
N ASP A 69 -0.52 -5.18 -1.61
CA ASP A 69 0.87 -4.99 -1.21
C ASP A 69 1.46 -6.27 -0.60
N LEU A 70 0.71 -6.94 0.28
CA LEU A 70 1.12 -8.24 0.83
C LEU A 70 1.28 -9.31 -0.27
N ALA A 71 0.40 -9.33 -1.26
CA ALA A 71 0.49 -10.25 -2.39
C ALA A 71 1.73 -9.96 -3.26
N GLU A 72 2.08 -8.69 -3.49
CA GLU A 72 3.32 -8.31 -4.16
C GLU A 72 4.55 -8.78 -3.39
N ASN A 73 4.60 -8.52 -2.08
CA ASN A 73 5.71 -8.91 -1.23
C ASN A 73 5.92 -10.44 -1.26
N ALA A 74 4.83 -11.22 -1.24
CA ALA A 74 4.91 -12.67 -1.40
C ALA A 74 5.52 -13.08 -2.75
N GLN A 75 5.18 -12.38 -3.85
CA GLN A 75 5.77 -12.63 -5.16
C GLN A 75 7.26 -12.28 -5.19
N ILE A 76 7.67 -11.18 -4.55
CA ILE A 76 9.09 -10.79 -4.47
C ILE A 76 9.89 -11.85 -3.71
N VAL A 77 9.38 -12.32 -2.57
CA VAL A 77 10.03 -13.40 -1.79
C VAL A 77 10.13 -14.68 -2.61
N ALA A 78 9.05 -15.06 -3.31
CA ALA A 78 9.07 -16.23 -4.18
C ALA A 78 10.16 -16.12 -5.27
N MET A 79 10.29 -14.95 -5.93
CA MET A 79 11.33 -14.71 -6.93
C MET A 79 12.74 -14.76 -6.32
N LEU A 80 12.96 -14.23 -5.11
CA LEU A 80 14.25 -14.29 -4.43
C LEU A 80 14.70 -15.74 -4.17
N LEU A 81 13.74 -16.62 -3.80
CA LEU A 81 14.00 -18.02 -3.49
C LEU A 81 14.11 -18.91 -4.74
N GLN A 82 13.45 -18.53 -5.83
CA GLN A 82 13.43 -19.31 -7.09
C GLN A 82 14.56 -18.98 -8.05
N TYR A 83 15.30 -17.89 -7.81
CA TYR A 83 16.41 -17.52 -8.68
C TYR A 83 17.38 -18.68 -8.89
N PRO A 84 17.82 -18.98 -10.14
CA PRO A 84 17.60 -18.18 -11.37
C PRO A 84 16.31 -18.52 -12.15
N ASP A 85 15.49 -19.47 -11.70
CA ASP A 85 14.34 -20.01 -12.44
C ASP A 85 13.08 -19.14 -12.31
N ILE A 86 13.22 -17.82 -12.56
CA ILE A 86 12.12 -16.86 -12.51
C ILE A 86 11.47 -16.76 -13.88
N SER A 87 10.16 -17.06 -13.99
CA SER A 87 9.44 -16.94 -15.25
C SER A 87 9.07 -15.49 -15.59
N VAL A 88 8.98 -15.19 -16.90
CA VAL A 88 8.50 -13.87 -17.37
C VAL A 88 7.09 -13.59 -16.86
N ALA A 89 6.20 -14.58 -16.87
CA ALA A 89 4.83 -14.44 -16.38
C ALA A 89 4.77 -14.08 -14.89
N GLN A 90 5.66 -14.64 -14.07
CA GLN A 90 5.74 -14.31 -12.64
C GLN A 90 6.15 -12.85 -12.43
N VAL A 91 7.11 -12.34 -13.18
CA VAL A 91 7.53 -10.94 -13.13
C VAL A 91 6.41 -10.01 -13.59
N GLU A 92 5.68 -10.37 -14.64
CA GLU A 92 4.53 -9.59 -15.10
C GLU A 92 3.42 -9.50 -14.05
N TRP A 93 3.12 -10.60 -13.36
CA TRP A 93 2.13 -10.59 -12.27
C TRP A 93 2.59 -9.72 -11.10
N ALA A 94 3.84 -9.87 -10.65
CA ALA A 94 4.39 -9.04 -9.59
C ALA A 94 4.34 -7.56 -9.96
N ASN A 95 4.70 -7.20 -11.20
CA ASN A 95 4.60 -5.84 -11.70
C ASN A 95 3.16 -5.30 -11.73
N ARG A 96 2.16 -6.13 -12.06
CA ARG A 96 0.74 -5.74 -11.98
C ARG A 96 0.32 -5.44 -10.54
N PHE A 97 0.76 -6.24 -9.56
CA PHE A 97 0.52 -5.95 -8.15
C PHE A 97 1.15 -4.62 -7.74
N THR A 98 2.40 -4.36 -8.12
CA THR A 98 3.08 -3.09 -7.88
C THR A 98 2.28 -1.89 -8.39
N LEU A 99 1.86 -1.92 -9.66
CA LEU A 99 1.09 -0.82 -10.27
C LEU A 99 -0.27 -0.64 -9.58
N THR A 100 -0.94 -1.75 -9.28
CA THR A 100 -2.27 -1.72 -8.66
C THR A 100 -2.19 -1.19 -7.23
N LYS A 101 -1.22 -1.62 -6.42
CA LYS A 101 -1.07 -1.09 -5.05
C LYS A 101 -0.83 0.42 -5.03
N PHE A 102 -0.03 0.95 -5.98
CA PHE A 102 0.19 2.39 -6.07
C PHE A 102 -1.10 3.17 -6.33
N ILE A 103 -2.03 2.63 -7.14
CA ILE A 103 -3.33 3.25 -7.36
C ILE A 103 -4.13 3.28 -6.06
N PHE A 104 -4.26 2.16 -5.37
CA PHE A 104 -5.02 2.07 -4.11
C PHE A 104 -4.41 2.93 -3.00
N THR A 105 -3.09 2.96 -2.88
CA THR A 105 -2.40 3.78 -1.88
C THR A 105 -2.61 5.27 -2.13
N ARG A 106 -2.48 5.73 -3.38
CA ARG A 106 -2.73 7.12 -3.76
C ARG A 106 -4.19 7.53 -3.56
N LEU A 107 -5.13 6.66 -3.90
CA LEU A 107 -6.56 6.88 -3.64
C LEU A 107 -6.83 6.99 -2.14
N SER A 108 -6.27 6.11 -1.33
CA SER A 108 -6.42 6.15 0.13
C SER A 108 -5.89 7.44 0.72
N MET A 109 -4.72 7.89 0.27
CA MET A 109 -4.13 9.17 0.69
C MET A 109 -5.01 10.35 0.29
N LEU A 110 -5.47 10.39 -0.96
CA LEU A 110 -6.33 11.47 -1.46
C LEU A 110 -7.64 11.55 -0.66
N MET A 111 -8.29 10.40 -0.44
CA MET A 111 -9.52 10.34 0.36
C MET A 111 -9.28 10.79 1.80
N ALA A 112 -8.18 10.36 2.43
CA ALA A 112 -7.85 10.79 3.78
C ALA A 112 -7.67 12.32 3.86
N VAL A 113 -6.97 12.93 2.90
CA VAL A 113 -6.78 14.38 2.82
C VAL A 113 -8.13 15.10 2.66
N ILE A 114 -9.00 14.64 1.76
CA ILE A 114 -10.33 15.24 1.52
C ILE A 114 -11.18 15.17 2.79
N VAL A 115 -11.23 14.01 3.45
CA VAL A 115 -12.04 13.80 4.65
C VAL A 115 -11.53 14.66 5.81
N LEU A 116 -10.21 14.75 6.00
CA LEU A 116 -9.62 15.60 7.04
C LEU A 116 -9.85 17.08 6.77
N ALA A 117 -9.71 17.54 5.52
CA ALA A 117 -10.01 18.93 5.15
C ALA A 117 -11.48 19.27 5.42
N PHE A 118 -12.41 18.39 5.06
CA PHE A 118 -13.83 18.57 5.33
C PHE A 118 -14.14 18.62 6.84
N ALA A 119 -13.56 17.71 7.61
CA ALA A 119 -13.71 17.70 9.06
C ALA A 119 -13.16 18.98 9.73
N ALA A 120 -12.02 19.49 9.24
CA ALA A 120 -11.44 20.75 9.72
C ALA A 120 -12.34 21.96 9.42
N LEU A 121 -12.88 22.04 8.20
CA LEU A 121 -13.82 23.12 7.81
C LEU A 121 -15.10 23.09 8.66
N GLN A 122 -15.67 21.93 8.91
CA GLN A 122 -16.82 21.77 9.79
C GLN A 122 -16.50 22.23 11.22
N ALA A 123 -15.34 21.84 11.77
CA ALA A 123 -14.95 22.25 13.12
C ALA A 123 -14.78 23.77 13.23
N ILE A 124 -14.21 24.42 12.21
CA ILE A 124 -14.08 25.89 12.15
C ILE A 124 -15.47 26.55 12.11
N HIS A 125 -16.37 26.07 11.26
CA HIS A 125 -17.72 26.60 11.11
C HIS A 125 -18.51 26.53 12.42
N ILE A 126 -18.47 25.38 13.11
CA ILE A 126 -19.14 25.19 14.40
C ILE A 126 -18.58 26.16 15.48
N ARG A 127 -17.24 26.33 15.51
CA ARG A 127 -16.61 27.29 16.46
C ARG A 127 -17.02 28.73 16.18
N TRP A 128 -17.17 29.09 14.93
CA TRP A 128 -17.57 30.43 14.52
C TRP A 128 -19.00 30.72 14.90
N GLN A 129 -19.93 29.79 14.69
CA GLN A 129 -21.33 29.92 15.12
C GLN A 129 -21.45 30.10 16.64
N LYS A 130 -20.68 29.34 17.44
CA LYS A 130 -20.68 29.45 18.91
C LYS A 130 -20.11 30.78 19.44
N ARG A 131 -19.40 31.55 18.63
CA ARG A 131 -18.89 32.88 19.03
C ARG A 131 -19.87 34.01 18.70
N GLN A 132 -20.89 33.72 17.92
CA GLN A 132 -21.91 34.71 17.52
C GLN A 132 -23.22 34.60 18.35
N SER A 133 -23.37 33.49 19.08
CA SER A 133 -24.45 33.24 20.03
C SER A 133 -24.02 33.61 21.43
#